data_beb580833b73d61249c6229e319ece64
#
_entry.id   beb580833b73d61249c6229e319ece64
#
_cell.length_a   1.000
_cell.length_b   1.000
_cell.length_c   1.000
_cell.angle_alpha   90.00
_cell.angle_beta   90.00
_cell.angle_gamma   90.00
#
_symmetry.space_group_name_H-M   'P 1'
#
loop_
_entity.id
_entity.type
_entity.pdbx_description
1 polymer ?
#
loop_
_entity_poly.entity_id
_entity_poly.type
_entity_poly.pdbx_seq_one_letter_code
_entity_poly.pdbx_strand_id
1 'polypeptide(L)'
;SNEYLKLENKKLRSLINESIESDKILAKVLIDKESPFLRSIVLNKGSKDKVKIGMAVVDQAYLVGKVIEVNYTNSRALLLSDLNSKIPVVLEPIGLQAVATGTGKEYGEIEYIKEKYENKIKIKDIVVYTSGLGGLFKPGLPVGKIARDKITKINFFSDFKQLEYVKIISYSFKGNNWCRH
;
A
#
# COMPACT_ATOMS: atom_id res chain seq x y z
N SER A 1 22.85 -20.53 -0.27
CA SER A 1 22.08 -20.84 -1.46
C SER A 1 20.78 -20.05 -1.51
N ASN A 2 20.34 -19.71 -2.69
CA ASN A 2 19.09 -18.94 -2.88
C ASN A 2 17.84 -19.68 -2.38
N GLU A 3 17.85 -21.01 -2.40
CA GLU A 3 16.74 -21.82 -1.88
C GLU A 3 16.63 -21.75 -0.35
N TYR A 4 17.74 -21.76 0.33
CA TYR A 4 17.79 -21.62 1.78
C TYR A 4 17.23 -20.25 2.23
N LEU A 5 17.65 -19.17 1.57
CA LEU A 5 17.18 -17.82 1.84
C LEU A 5 15.70 -17.65 1.53
N LYS A 6 15.18 -18.29 0.49
CA LYS A 6 13.75 -18.30 0.17
C LYS A 6 12.92 -19.03 1.23
N LEU A 7 13.41 -20.16 1.72
CA LEU A 7 12.75 -20.93 2.79
C LEU A 7 12.76 -20.17 4.10
N GLU A 8 13.87 -19.54 4.46
CA GLU A 8 13.99 -18.71 5.65
C GLU A 8 13.09 -17.47 5.57
N ASN A 9 13.05 -16.79 4.45
CA ASN A 9 12.13 -15.69 4.20
C ASN A 9 10.66 -16.12 4.30
N LYS A 10 10.31 -17.27 3.76
CA LYS A 10 8.96 -17.83 3.85
C LYS A 10 8.59 -18.15 5.30
N LYS A 11 9.53 -18.70 6.06
CA LYS A 11 9.35 -19.02 7.47
C LYS A 11 9.20 -17.77 8.34
N LEU A 12 10.02 -16.74 8.11
CA LEU A 12 9.92 -15.45 8.78
C LEU A 12 8.60 -14.73 8.45
N ARG A 13 8.16 -14.79 7.20
CA ARG A 13 6.86 -14.22 6.78
C ARG A 13 5.69 -14.94 7.43
N SER A 14 5.73 -16.27 7.58
CA SER A 14 4.69 -17.02 8.28
C SER A 14 4.62 -16.67 9.77
N LEU A 15 5.76 -16.50 10.42
CA LEU A 15 5.84 -16.06 11.83
C LEU A 15 5.30 -14.64 12.01
N ILE A 16 5.58 -13.74 11.09
CA ILE A 16 5.03 -12.37 11.09
C ILE A 16 3.51 -12.42 10.85
N ASN A 17 3.04 -13.24 9.93
CA ASN A 17 1.61 -13.38 9.65
C ASN A 17 0.82 -13.99 10.81
N GLU A 18 1.42 -14.85 11.62
CA GLU A 18 0.82 -15.37 12.85
C GLU A 18 0.64 -14.29 13.93
N SER A 19 1.51 -13.27 13.94
CA SER A 19 1.41 -12.15 14.88
C SER A 19 0.52 -11.01 14.39
N ILE A 20 0.12 -11.01 13.11
CA ILE A 20 -0.67 -9.97 12.45
C ILE A 20 -1.96 -10.61 11.94
N GLU A 21 -3.07 -10.43 12.65
CA GLU A 21 -4.38 -10.78 12.10
C GLU A 21 -4.77 -9.74 11.03
N SER A 22 -4.93 -10.20 9.81
CA SER A 22 -5.52 -9.41 8.74
C SER A 22 -6.76 -10.12 8.19
N ASP A 23 -7.92 -9.54 8.43
CA ASP A 23 -9.15 -9.96 7.77
C ASP A 23 -9.20 -9.34 6.38
N LYS A 24 -9.49 -10.17 5.38
CA LYS A 24 -9.60 -9.76 3.98
C LYS A 24 -11.05 -9.77 3.55
N ILE A 25 -11.52 -8.64 3.04
CA ILE A 25 -12.87 -8.48 2.51
C ILE A 25 -12.79 -8.38 1.00
N LEU A 26 -13.34 -9.36 0.28
CA LEU A 26 -13.41 -9.30 -1.18
C LEU A 26 -14.48 -8.29 -1.60
N ALA A 27 -14.12 -7.34 -2.43
CA ALA A 27 -15.00 -6.30 -2.93
C ALA A 27 -14.94 -6.21 -4.45
N LYS A 28 -16.08 -5.87 -5.06
CA LYS A 28 -16.19 -5.57 -6.49
C LYS A 28 -16.10 -4.07 -6.69
N VAL A 29 -15.35 -3.65 -7.69
CA VAL A 29 -15.29 -2.25 -8.13
C VAL A 29 -16.55 -1.94 -8.91
N LEU A 30 -17.38 -1.02 -8.40
CA LEU A 30 -18.66 -0.64 -9.02
C LEU A 30 -18.49 0.45 -10.08
N ILE A 31 -17.65 1.44 -9.81
CA ILE A 31 -17.43 2.59 -10.66
C ILE A 31 -15.95 2.94 -10.63
N ASP A 32 -15.33 2.90 -11.78
CA ASP A 32 -14.04 3.53 -12.02
C ASP A 32 -14.33 4.94 -12.56
N LYS A 33 -14.50 5.90 -11.66
CA LYS A 33 -14.65 7.30 -12.06
C LYS A 33 -13.30 7.99 -11.96
N GLU A 34 -12.67 8.17 -13.10
CA GLU A 34 -11.70 9.23 -13.23
C GLU A 34 -12.44 10.57 -13.11
N SER A 35 -12.65 11.01 -11.88
CA SER A 35 -13.01 12.39 -11.65
C SER A 35 -11.81 13.27 -12.04
N PRO A 36 -11.99 14.41 -12.73
CA PRO A 36 -10.88 15.31 -13.03
C PRO A 36 -10.19 15.85 -11.77
N PHE A 37 -10.81 15.73 -10.61
CA PHE A 37 -10.33 16.26 -9.34
C PHE A 37 -9.91 15.18 -8.34
N LEU A 38 -10.40 13.95 -8.49
CA LEU A 38 -10.17 12.88 -7.52
C LEU A 38 -10.09 11.53 -8.23
N ARG A 39 -8.96 10.86 -8.09
CA ARG A 39 -8.80 9.48 -8.56
C ARG A 39 -9.24 8.52 -7.45
N SER A 40 -10.43 7.96 -7.60
CA SER A 40 -11.03 7.06 -6.62
C SER A 40 -11.89 5.99 -7.29
N ILE A 41 -12.11 4.91 -6.57
CA ILE A 41 -13.02 3.83 -6.95
C ILE A 41 -14.09 3.63 -5.89
N VAL A 42 -15.27 3.17 -6.31
CA VAL A 42 -16.35 2.78 -5.40
C VAL A 42 -16.39 1.26 -5.30
N LEU A 43 -16.47 0.78 -4.06
CA LEU A 43 -16.48 -0.65 -3.73
C LEU A 43 -17.86 -1.06 -3.20
N ASN A 44 -18.31 -2.27 -3.52
CA ASN A 44 -19.61 -2.81 -3.11
C ASN A 44 -19.66 -3.33 -1.66
N LYS A 45 -18.74 -2.91 -0.82
CA LYS A 45 -18.67 -3.26 0.60
C LYS A 45 -18.62 -1.99 1.44
N GLY A 46 -19.32 -1.99 2.55
CA GLY A 46 -19.46 -0.86 3.44
C GLY A 46 -19.37 -1.24 4.91
N SER A 47 -19.93 -0.39 5.79
CA SER A 47 -19.86 -0.61 7.23
C SER A 47 -20.56 -1.89 7.70
N LYS A 48 -21.61 -2.35 6.99
CA LYS A 48 -22.23 -3.65 7.28
C LYS A 48 -21.26 -4.83 7.10
N ASP A 49 -20.25 -4.67 6.27
CA ASP A 49 -19.20 -5.67 5.99
C ASP A 49 -17.93 -5.43 6.82
N LYS A 50 -18.00 -4.54 7.82
CA LYS A 50 -16.92 -4.14 8.71
C LYS A 50 -15.80 -3.33 8.02
N VAL A 51 -16.11 -2.67 6.92
CA VAL A 51 -15.19 -1.73 6.27
C VAL A 51 -15.07 -0.48 7.12
N LYS A 52 -13.85 0.00 7.32
CA LYS A 52 -13.53 1.22 8.07
C LYS A 52 -12.62 2.13 7.25
N ILE A 53 -12.72 3.44 7.51
CA ILE A 53 -11.83 4.43 6.93
C ILE A 53 -10.38 4.11 7.29
N GLY A 54 -9.48 4.24 6.32
CA GLY A 54 -8.05 3.99 6.48
C GLY A 54 -7.61 2.58 6.12
N MET A 55 -8.52 1.64 5.89
CA MET A 55 -8.16 0.28 5.46
C MET A 55 -7.48 0.29 4.10
N ALA A 56 -6.49 -0.59 3.96
CA ALA A 56 -5.78 -0.78 2.68
C ALA A 56 -6.64 -1.52 1.67
N VAL A 57 -6.55 -1.14 0.42
CA VAL A 57 -7.17 -1.83 -0.72
C VAL A 57 -6.06 -2.40 -1.59
N VAL A 58 -6.11 -3.70 -1.85
CA VAL A 58 -5.10 -4.40 -2.64
C VAL A 58 -5.73 -5.14 -3.82
N ASP A 59 -5.03 -5.16 -4.94
CA ASP A 59 -5.32 -6.03 -6.08
C ASP A 59 -4.27 -7.14 -6.12
N GLN A 60 -4.71 -8.38 -5.99
CA GLN A 60 -3.82 -9.51 -5.76
C GLN A 60 -2.95 -9.30 -4.52
N ALA A 61 -1.67 -8.98 -4.68
CA ALA A 61 -0.76 -8.67 -3.59
C ALA A 61 -0.34 -7.20 -3.54
N TYR A 62 -0.76 -6.39 -4.51
CA TYR A 62 -0.28 -5.03 -4.71
C TYR A 62 -1.23 -3.99 -4.14
N LEU A 63 -0.67 -2.99 -3.46
CA LEU A 63 -1.46 -1.89 -2.93
C LEU A 63 -2.06 -1.06 -4.06
N VAL A 64 -3.35 -0.78 -3.96
CA VAL A 64 -4.11 0.04 -4.90
C VAL A 64 -4.44 1.40 -4.30
N GLY A 65 -4.79 1.44 -3.03
CA GLY A 65 -5.18 2.65 -2.35
C GLY A 65 -5.66 2.42 -0.92
N LYS A 66 -6.39 3.38 -0.40
CA LYS A 66 -6.97 3.30 0.94
C LYS A 66 -8.43 3.76 0.96
N VAL A 67 -9.21 3.21 1.85
CA VAL A 67 -10.61 3.62 2.08
C VAL A 67 -10.64 5.01 2.72
N ILE A 68 -11.34 5.95 2.08
CA ILE A 68 -11.49 7.34 2.55
C ILE A 68 -12.91 7.69 2.95
N GLU A 69 -13.91 6.93 2.49
CA GLU A 69 -15.31 7.14 2.78
C GLU A 69 -16.02 5.81 2.92
N VAL A 70 -16.87 5.66 3.93
CA VAL A 70 -17.62 4.44 4.20
C VAL A 70 -19.09 4.77 4.38
N ASN A 71 -19.95 4.14 3.58
CA ASN A 71 -21.38 4.09 3.73
C ASN A 71 -21.82 2.70 4.20
N TYR A 72 -23.11 2.49 4.45
CA TYR A 72 -23.58 1.20 4.97
C TYR A 72 -23.31 0.03 4.02
N THR A 73 -23.55 0.21 2.71
CA THR A 73 -23.42 -0.86 1.69
C THR A 73 -22.26 -0.69 0.74
N ASN A 74 -21.61 0.47 0.73
CA ASN A 74 -20.51 0.77 -0.18
C ASN A 74 -19.43 1.62 0.50
N SER A 75 -18.30 1.72 -0.16
CA SER A 75 -17.19 2.55 0.29
C SER A 75 -16.46 3.15 -0.90
N ARG A 76 -15.67 4.18 -0.63
CA ARG A 76 -14.81 4.82 -1.62
C ARG A 76 -13.36 4.66 -1.22
N ALA A 77 -12.53 4.26 -2.16
CA ALA A 77 -11.09 4.16 -1.97
C ALA A 77 -10.36 5.18 -2.85
N LEU A 78 -9.40 5.88 -2.24
CA LEU A 78 -8.51 6.80 -2.94
C LEU A 78 -7.37 6.01 -3.55
N LEU A 79 -7.16 6.15 -4.86
CA LEU A 79 -6.07 5.47 -5.56
C LEU A 79 -4.71 6.10 -5.23
N LEU A 80 -3.65 5.29 -5.29
CA LEU A 80 -2.28 5.75 -5.05
C LEU A 80 -1.82 6.87 -5.99
N SER A 81 -2.43 6.95 -7.16
CA SER A 81 -2.12 7.97 -8.19
C SER A 81 -2.77 9.33 -7.93
N ASP A 82 -3.69 9.43 -6.97
CA ASP A 82 -4.33 10.70 -6.64
C ASP A 82 -3.35 11.68 -5.96
N LEU A 83 -3.50 12.97 -6.25
CA LEU A 83 -2.67 14.04 -5.68
C LEU A 83 -2.74 14.12 -4.14
N ASN A 84 -3.83 13.67 -3.55
CA ASN A 84 -4.04 13.65 -2.10
C ASN A 84 -3.56 12.35 -1.44
N SER A 85 -3.11 11.38 -2.22
CA SER A 85 -2.58 10.12 -1.69
C SER A 85 -1.18 10.32 -1.16
N LYS A 86 -0.98 10.04 0.15
CA LYS A 86 0.32 10.06 0.83
C LYS A 86 0.44 8.81 1.68
N ILE A 87 1.42 8.00 1.38
CA ILE A 87 1.61 6.69 2.03
C ILE A 87 3.04 6.55 2.52
N PRO A 88 3.24 6.24 3.81
CA PRO A 88 4.58 5.91 4.32
C PRO A 88 5.10 4.64 3.68
N VAL A 89 6.28 4.70 3.10
CA VAL A 89 6.91 3.60 2.37
C VAL A 89 8.35 3.40 2.80
N VAL A 90 8.87 2.22 2.48
CA VAL A 90 10.27 1.87 2.61
C VAL A 90 10.81 1.40 1.27
N LEU A 91 11.98 1.88 0.90
CA LEU A 91 12.67 1.50 -0.33
C LEU A 91 13.65 0.37 -0.02
N GLU A 92 13.43 -0.78 -0.63
CA GLU A 92 14.28 -1.96 -0.45
C GLU A 92 15.15 -2.22 -1.70
N PRO A 93 16.39 -2.69 -1.56
CA PRO A 93 17.03 -3.24 -0.35
C PRO A 93 17.73 -2.23 0.57
N ILE A 94 17.71 -0.93 0.26
CA ILE A 94 18.42 0.09 1.05
C ILE A 94 17.81 0.36 2.42
N GLY A 95 16.52 0.00 2.66
CA GLY A 95 15.83 0.27 3.91
C GLY A 95 15.51 1.75 4.17
N LEU A 96 15.42 2.57 3.12
CA LEU A 96 15.18 4.01 3.23
C LEU A 96 13.69 4.30 3.44
N GLN A 97 13.38 5.02 4.51
CA GLN A 97 12.03 5.50 4.81
C GLN A 97 11.71 6.75 3.98
N ALA A 98 10.53 6.76 3.37
CA ALA A 98 10.06 7.86 2.53
C ALA A 98 8.54 7.95 2.54
N VAL A 99 7.99 8.90 1.81
CA VAL A 99 6.55 9.04 1.57
C VAL A 99 6.29 8.96 0.07
N ALA A 100 5.41 8.06 -0.32
CA ALA A 100 4.93 7.97 -1.70
C ALA A 100 3.71 8.86 -1.88
N THR A 101 3.75 9.73 -2.88
CA THR A 101 2.65 10.64 -3.22
C THR A 101 2.18 10.39 -4.63
N GLY A 102 0.88 10.56 -4.87
CA GLY A 102 0.31 10.54 -6.21
C GLY A 102 0.59 11.85 -6.97
N THR A 103 0.64 11.75 -8.29
CA THR A 103 0.90 12.89 -9.18
C THR A 103 -0.33 13.34 -9.97
N GLY A 104 -1.46 12.64 -9.83
CA GLY A 104 -2.63 12.80 -10.70
C GLY A 104 -2.47 12.12 -12.06
N LYS A 105 -1.35 11.43 -12.28
CA LYS A 105 -1.04 10.63 -13.47
C LYS A 105 -0.87 9.16 -13.07
N GLU A 106 -0.40 8.33 -13.97
CA GLU A 106 -0.27 6.88 -13.72
C GLU A 106 0.95 6.48 -12.88
N TYR A 107 1.73 7.44 -12.43
CA TYR A 107 2.92 7.21 -11.60
C TYR A 107 2.87 8.02 -10.31
N GLY A 108 3.68 7.63 -9.34
CA GLY A 108 3.86 8.33 -8.08
C GLY A 108 5.23 8.97 -7.96
N GLU A 109 5.39 9.76 -6.91
CA GLU A 109 6.66 10.38 -6.56
C GLU A 109 7.03 10.06 -5.11
N ILE A 110 8.35 10.02 -4.84
CA ILE A 110 8.89 9.90 -3.50
C ILE A 110 9.19 11.30 -2.97
N GLU A 111 8.60 11.63 -1.82
CA GLU A 111 8.89 12.86 -1.08
C GLU A 111 9.77 12.55 0.15
N TYR A 112 10.48 13.57 0.63
CA TYR A 112 11.29 13.52 1.86
C TYR A 112 12.51 12.61 1.83
N ILE A 113 13.07 12.34 0.64
CA ILE A 113 14.40 11.76 0.53
C ILE A 113 15.42 12.85 0.87
N LYS A 114 16.19 12.63 1.93
CA LYS A 114 17.30 13.52 2.25
C LYS A 114 18.38 13.42 1.16
N GLU A 115 18.91 14.55 0.70
CA GLU A 115 19.93 14.66 -0.37
C GLU A 115 21.10 13.69 -0.22
N LYS A 116 21.55 13.45 1.03
CA LYS A 116 22.65 12.50 1.32
C LYS A 116 22.36 11.04 0.89
N TYR A 117 21.11 10.70 0.59
CA TYR A 117 20.70 9.37 0.15
C TYR A 117 20.56 9.25 -1.36
N GLU A 118 20.47 10.35 -2.11
CA GLU A 118 20.38 10.32 -3.57
C GLU A 118 21.58 9.60 -4.20
N ASN A 119 22.77 9.77 -3.65
CA ASN A 119 23.99 9.08 -4.10
C ASN A 119 24.02 7.59 -3.78
N LYS A 120 23.20 7.12 -2.81
CA LYS A 120 23.10 5.69 -2.47
C LYS A 120 22.07 4.95 -3.31
N ILE A 121 21.17 5.68 -4.00
CA ILE A 121 20.13 5.12 -4.84
C ILE A 121 20.66 4.74 -6.25
N LYS A 122 21.94 4.49 -6.42
CA LYS A 122 22.52 3.96 -7.67
C LYS A 122 22.29 2.46 -7.86
N ILE A 123 21.60 1.82 -6.92
CA ILE A 123 21.28 0.39 -6.98
C ILE A 123 20.11 0.20 -7.95
N LYS A 124 20.31 -0.66 -8.95
CA LYS A 124 19.25 -1.09 -9.86
C LYS A 124 18.19 -1.90 -9.08
N ASP A 125 16.93 -1.78 -9.47
CA ASP A 125 15.81 -2.58 -8.97
C ASP A 125 15.43 -2.30 -7.50
N ILE A 126 15.17 -1.03 -7.19
CA ILE A 126 14.59 -0.64 -5.92
C ILE A 126 13.08 -0.84 -5.96
N VAL A 127 12.58 -1.63 -5.01
CA VAL A 127 11.16 -1.90 -4.82
C VAL A 127 10.64 -1.10 -3.63
N VAL A 128 9.44 -0.55 -3.79
CA VAL A 128 8.77 0.27 -2.79
C VAL A 128 7.70 -0.57 -2.10
N TYR A 129 7.76 -0.65 -0.77
CA TYR A 129 6.79 -1.34 0.07
C TYR A 129 6.19 -0.39 1.10
N THR A 130 5.01 -0.70 1.62
CA THR A 130 4.48 0.03 2.77
C THR A 130 5.38 -0.19 4.00
N SER A 131 5.63 0.88 4.76
CA SER A 131 6.53 0.80 5.93
C SER A 131 5.82 0.39 7.22
N GLY A 132 4.50 0.54 7.28
CA GLY A 132 3.72 0.36 8.50
C GLY A 132 3.87 1.49 9.52
N LEU A 133 4.60 2.54 9.22
CA LEU A 133 4.69 3.73 10.08
C LEU A 133 3.32 4.38 10.25
N GLY A 134 3.03 4.83 11.47
CA GLY A 134 1.73 5.39 11.82
C GLY A 134 0.64 4.37 12.04
N GLY A 135 0.89 3.06 11.88
CA GLY A 135 -0.06 1.97 12.12
C GLY A 135 -1.27 1.93 11.19
N LEU A 136 -1.24 2.67 10.07
CA LEU A 136 -2.35 2.80 9.14
C LEU A 136 -2.47 1.61 8.19
N PHE A 137 -1.33 1.05 7.78
CA PHE A 137 -1.28 -0.05 6.82
C PHE A 137 -0.47 -1.22 7.36
N LYS A 138 -0.84 -2.42 6.92
CA LYS A 138 0.03 -3.59 7.06
C LYS A 138 1.38 -3.29 6.40
N PRO A 139 2.51 -3.47 7.10
CA PRO A 139 3.83 -3.29 6.49
C PRO A 139 4.12 -4.36 5.44
N GLY A 140 4.95 -4.02 4.46
CA GLY A 140 5.42 -4.96 3.45
C GLY A 140 4.48 -5.19 2.27
N LEU A 141 3.45 -4.38 2.08
CA LEU A 141 2.63 -4.43 0.87
C LEU A 141 3.39 -3.80 -0.30
N PRO A 142 3.58 -4.53 -1.42
CA PRO A 142 4.26 -3.96 -2.59
C PRO A 142 3.47 -2.81 -3.20
N VAL A 143 4.13 -1.70 -3.45
CA VAL A 143 3.55 -0.48 -4.04
C VAL A 143 3.98 -0.31 -5.49
N GLY A 144 5.27 -0.41 -5.76
CA GLY A 144 5.81 -0.22 -7.09
C GLY A 144 7.33 -0.33 -7.13
N LYS A 145 7.89 0.07 -8.26
CA LYS A 145 9.35 0.14 -8.48
C LYS A 145 9.78 1.57 -8.76
N ILE A 146 10.97 1.92 -8.32
CA ILE A 146 11.61 3.18 -8.71
C ILE A 146 11.98 3.12 -10.20
N ALA A 147 11.62 4.17 -10.92
CA ALA A 147 11.92 4.28 -12.34
C ALA A 147 13.43 4.43 -12.59
N ARG A 148 13.93 3.84 -13.68
CA ARG A 148 15.36 3.91 -14.01
C ARG A 148 15.83 5.29 -14.44
N ASP A 149 14.92 6.07 -15.03
CA ASP A 149 15.19 7.41 -15.57
C ASP A 149 15.08 8.53 -14.52
N LYS A 150 14.32 8.29 -13.45
CA LYS A 150 14.10 9.28 -12.39
C LYS A 150 13.95 8.60 -11.03
N ILE A 151 14.90 8.84 -10.14
CA ILE A 151 15.02 8.23 -8.80
C ILE A 151 13.79 8.52 -7.91
N THR A 152 13.13 9.65 -8.12
CA THR A 152 11.95 10.05 -7.35
C THR A 152 10.64 9.51 -7.90
N LYS A 153 10.65 8.90 -9.08
CA LYS A 153 9.45 8.39 -9.75
C LYS A 153 9.17 6.93 -9.38
N ILE A 154 7.93 6.66 -8.99
CA ILE A 154 7.44 5.30 -8.71
C ILE A 154 6.55 4.84 -9.87
N ASN A 155 6.87 3.70 -10.44
CA ASN A 155 5.99 2.96 -11.33
C ASN A 155 5.18 1.98 -10.49
N PHE A 156 3.87 2.18 -10.35
CA PHE A 156 2.99 1.32 -9.57
C PHE A 156 2.88 -0.07 -10.20
N PHE A 157 2.78 -1.11 -9.38
CA PHE A 157 2.59 -2.49 -9.86
C PHE A 157 1.18 -2.74 -10.37
N SER A 158 0.18 -2.10 -9.77
CA SER A 158 -1.22 -2.28 -10.18
C SER A 158 -1.60 -1.38 -11.36
N ASP A 159 -2.38 -1.93 -12.28
CA ASP A 159 -3.04 -1.16 -13.34
C ASP A 159 -4.41 -0.69 -12.82
N PHE A 160 -4.52 0.57 -12.47
CA PHE A 160 -5.73 1.15 -11.89
C PHE A 160 -6.90 1.25 -12.88
N LYS A 161 -6.65 1.06 -14.17
CA LYS A 161 -7.68 1.09 -15.21
C LYS A 161 -8.40 -0.25 -15.39
N GLN A 162 -7.83 -1.33 -14.87
CA GLN A 162 -8.33 -2.68 -15.06
C GLN A 162 -8.76 -3.38 -13.77
N LEU A 163 -9.08 -2.59 -12.74
CA LEU A 163 -9.54 -3.13 -11.47
C LEU A 163 -10.98 -3.64 -11.58
N GLU A 164 -11.19 -4.90 -11.26
CA GLU A 164 -12.51 -5.54 -11.22
C GLU A 164 -12.87 -5.99 -9.81
N TYR A 165 -12.00 -6.78 -9.20
CA TYR A 165 -12.12 -7.25 -7.81
C TYR A 165 -10.88 -6.84 -7.03
N VAL A 166 -11.10 -6.37 -5.82
CA VAL A 166 -10.05 -5.99 -4.90
C VAL A 166 -10.32 -6.57 -3.52
N LYS A 167 -9.31 -6.59 -2.67
CA LYS A 167 -9.45 -6.98 -1.27
C LYS A 167 -9.22 -5.78 -0.38
N ILE A 168 -10.13 -5.58 0.57
CA ILE A 168 -9.98 -4.59 1.63
C ILE A 168 -9.35 -5.29 2.82
N ILE A 169 -8.21 -4.81 3.29
CA ILE A 169 -7.45 -5.44 4.37
C ILE A 169 -7.65 -4.67 5.66
N SER A 170 -8.22 -5.38 6.65
CA SER A 170 -8.23 -4.91 8.04
C SER A 170 -6.89 -5.25 8.68
N TYR A 171 -6.21 -4.26 9.20
CA TYR A 171 -4.97 -4.43 9.95
C TYR A 171 -5.19 -4.01 11.39
N SER A 172 -5.13 -4.98 12.31
CA SER A 172 -5.06 -4.70 13.73
C SER A 172 -3.73 -5.19 14.28
N PHE A 173 -2.93 -4.27 14.77
CA PHE A 173 -1.76 -4.64 15.56
C PHE A 173 -2.26 -5.14 16.92
N LYS A 174 -2.14 -6.45 17.19
CA LYS A 174 -2.25 -6.95 18.56
C LYS A 174 -1.03 -6.48 19.33
N GLY A 175 -1.03 -5.21 19.72
CA GLY A 175 -0.05 -4.71 20.67
C GLY A 175 -0.21 -5.48 21.97
N ASN A 176 0.89 -6.01 22.49
CA ASN A 176 0.93 -6.62 23.81
C ASN A 176 0.21 -5.74 24.81
N ASN A 177 -0.64 -6.33 25.63
CA ASN A 177 -1.40 -5.71 26.73
C ASN A 177 -0.50 -5.10 27.83
N TRP A 178 0.59 -4.42 27.47
CA TRP A 178 1.51 -3.83 28.44
C TRP A 178 1.07 -2.47 28.98
N CYS A 179 -0.05 -1.91 28.53
CA CYS A 179 -0.58 -0.63 28.96
C CYS A 179 -1.98 -0.75 29.57
N ARG A 180 -2.21 -1.77 30.41
CA ARG A 180 -3.34 -1.77 31.34
C ARG A 180 -2.83 -1.70 32.78
N HIS A 181 -2.51 -0.50 33.17
CA HIS A 181 -2.53 -0.08 34.58
C HIS A 181 -2.89 1.37 34.66
#